data_4929d30a3360bfb6dcd1934f43227b3f
#
_entry.id   4929d30a3360bfb6dcd1934f43227b3f
#
_cell.length_a   1.000
_cell.length_b   1.000
_cell.length_c   1.000
_cell.angle_alpha   90.00
_cell.angle_beta   90.00
_cell.angle_gamma   90.00
#
_symmetry.space_group_name_H-M   'P 1'
#
loop_
_entity.id
_entity.type
_entity.pdbx_description
1 polymer ?
#
loop_
_entity_poly.entity_id
_entity_poly.type
_entity_poly.pdbx_seq_one_letter_code
_entity_poly.pdbx_strand_id
1 'polypeptide(L)'
;MKQFSLLCAALLASVSVHAAPPAAQPEPAGNTAAPLGLELGKAKCSRLSPPQNHARTGTSEWAGGDTVELKHLERFHLPGLSRVVLNCDAQDAVALVTMTFERPAMEEVRRKLDERYAAVRKTEGAAENGYAEWSAANGSLELLYGRDSKHFTVAYWARGAKAKYFSYSGGGKKPAAPPQPAPL
;
A
#
# COMPACT_ATOMS: atom_id res chain seq x y z
N MET A 1 11.82 -85.86 -13.96
CA MET A 1 11.58 -84.60 -14.62
C MET A 1 11.17 -83.57 -13.57
N LYS A 2 12.07 -82.68 -13.23
CA LYS A 2 11.88 -81.68 -12.17
C LYS A 2 11.69 -80.32 -12.80
N GLN A 3 10.50 -79.74 -12.63
CA GLN A 3 10.22 -78.34 -13.07
C GLN A 3 10.65 -77.37 -11.98
N PHE A 4 11.52 -76.47 -12.34
CA PHE A 4 11.89 -75.35 -11.51
C PHE A 4 11.03 -74.12 -11.93
N SER A 5 10.14 -73.67 -11.03
CA SER A 5 9.43 -72.40 -11.20
C SER A 5 10.28 -71.29 -10.62
N LEU A 6 10.71 -70.34 -11.48
CA LEU A 6 11.34 -69.09 -11.05
C LEU A 6 10.24 -68.07 -10.78
N LEU A 7 10.13 -67.63 -9.50
CA LEU A 7 9.35 -66.44 -9.10
C LEU A 7 10.24 -65.23 -9.28
N CYS A 8 9.88 -64.34 -10.23
CA CYS A 8 10.44 -63.01 -10.32
C CYS A 8 9.60 -62.04 -9.43
N ALA A 9 10.13 -61.64 -8.31
CA ALA A 9 9.57 -60.54 -7.50
C ALA A 9 10.04 -59.21 -8.06
N ALA A 10 9.14 -58.45 -8.66
CA ALA A 10 9.40 -57.09 -9.11
C ALA A 10 9.21 -56.11 -7.94
N LEU A 11 10.28 -55.51 -7.45
CA LEU A 11 10.30 -54.43 -6.48
C LEU A 11 9.97 -53.11 -7.22
N LEU A 12 8.78 -52.59 -7.03
CA LEU A 12 8.39 -51.23 -7.47
C LEU A 12 8.90 -50.22 -6.42
N ALA A 13 10.00 -49.57 -6.71
CA ALA A 13 10.51 -48.44 -5.90
C ALA A 13 9.68 -47.19 -6.24
N SER A 14 8.81 -46.80 -5.33
CA SER A 14 8.07 -45.52 -5.44
C SER A 14 9.00 -44.36 -5.14
N VAL A 15 9.38 -43.60 -6.18
CA VAL A 15 10.16 -42.35 -6.02
C VAL A 15 9.17 -41.24 -5.69
N SER A 16 9.11 -40.82 -4.42
CA SER A 16 8.37 -39.66 -3.98
C SER A 16 9.10 -38.39 -4.44
N VAL A 17 8.60 -37.78 -5.51
CA VAL A 17 9.05 -36.43 -5.94
C VAL A 17 8.51 -35.41 -4.93
N HIS A 18 9.33 -34.99 -3.99
CA HIS A 18 9.03 -33.82 -3.16
C HIS A 18 9.19 -32.59 -4.05
N ALA A 19 8.07 -31.95 -4.43
CA ALA A 19 8.09 -30.63 -5.02
C ALA A 19 8.68 -29.66 -3.97
N ALA A 20 9.85 -29.11 -4.25
CA ALA A 20 10.43 -28.03 -3.45
C ALA A 20 9.45 -26.85 -3.47
N PRO A 21 9.24 -26.15 -2.33
CA PRO A 21 8.44 -24.93 -2.33
C PRO A 21 9.05 -23.94 -3.33
N PRO A 22 8.21 -23.19 -4.08
CA PRO A 22 8.71 -22.21 -5.03
C PRO A 22 9.66 -21.26 -4.28
N ALA A 23 10.91 -21.19 -4.74
CA ALA A 23 11.88 -20.25 -4.24
C ALA A 23 11.29 -18.86 -4.36
N ALA A 24 11.19 -18.14 -3.23
CA ALA A 24 10.77 -16.74 -3.23
C ALA A 24 11.69 -16.00 -4.19
N GLN A 25 11.12 -15.49 -5.29
CA GLN A 25 11.86 -14.63 -6.22
C GLN A 25 12.39 -13.44 -5.41
N PRO A 26 13.69 -13.09 -5.50
CA PRO A 26 14.20 -11.88 -4.89
C PRO A 26 13.39 -10.71 -5.48
N GLU A 27 12.60 -10.05 -4.63
CA GLU A 27 11.92 -8.81 -5.03
C GLU A 27 12.98 -7.85 -5.58
N PRO A 28 12.75 -7.22 -6.74
CA PRO A 28 13.68 -6.24 -7.27
C PRO A 28 13.95 -5.22 -6.17
N ALA A 29 15.21 -4.90 -5.91
CA ALA A 29 15.63 -3.90 -4.92
C ALA A 29 15.10 -2.53 -5.36
N GLY A 30 13.83 -2.28 -5.07
CA GLY A 30 13.14 -1.03 -5.37
C GLY A 30 13.64 0.09 -4.47
N ASN A 31 13.49 1.33 -4.94
CA ASN A 31 13.80 2.49 -4.13
C ASN A 31 12.95 2.50 -2.84
N THR A 32 13.54 2.92 -1.74
CA THR A 32 12.84 3.11 -0.46
C THR A 32 11.82 4.24 -0.58
N ALA A 33 10.59 3.98 -0.18
CA ALA A 33 9.54 4.99 -0.15
C ALA A 33 9.71 5.88 1.10
N ALA A 34 9.92 7.17 0.84
CA ALA A 34 10.06 8.20 1.87
C ALA A 34 9.32 9.48 1.41
N PRO A 35 7.97 9.47 1.36
CA PRO A 35 7.21 10.65 0.99
C PRO A 35 7.52 11.80 1.95
N LEU A 36 7.80 12.99 1.40
CA LEU A 36 8.15 14.19 2.17
C LEU A 36 9.32 13.99 3.15
N GLY A 37 10.22 13.05 2.86
CA GLY A 37 11.35 12.70 3.74
C GLY A 37 11.00 11.73 4.88
N LEU A 38 9.74 11.26 4.95
CA LEU A 38 9.26 10.35 5.98
C LEU A 38 9.39 8.89 5.52
N GLU A 39 10.45 8.20 5.91
CA GLU A 39 10.64 6.79 5.56
C GLU A 39 9.54 5.92 6.20
N LEU A 40 8.77 5.21 5.36
CA LEU A 40 7.68 4.35 5.81
C LEU A 40 8.17 3.24 6.73
N GLY A 41 7.44 3.03 7.82
CA GLY A 41 7.74 2.02 8.83
C GLY A 41 8.91 2.36 9.77
N LYS A 42 9.62 3.48 9.53
CA LYS A 42 10.74 3.93 10.36
C LYS A 42 10.54 5.33 10.95
N ALA A 43 10.05 6.29 10.15
CA ALA A 43 9.77 7.64 10.63
C ALA A 43 8.77 7.58 11.79
N LYS A 44 9.03 8.36 12.84
CA LYS A 44 8.19 8.43 14.04
C LYS A 44 7.26 9.63 13.97
N CYS A 45 5.97 9.40 14.19
CA CYS A 45 4.97 10.46 14.19
C CYS A 45 5.21 11.48 15.31
N SER A 46 5.64 11.02 16.48
CA SER A 46 6.01 11.87 17.62
C SER A 46 7.23 12.78 17.36
N ARG A 47 8.01 12.48 16.31
CA ARG A 47 9.19 13.27 15.92
C ARG A 47 8.93 14.21 14.76
N LEU A 48 7.67 14.36 14.32
CA LEU A 48 7.32 15.35 13.31
C LEU A 48 7.63 16.75 13.86
N SER A 49 8.48 17.49 13.17
CA SER A 49 8.96 18.79 13.61
C SER A 49 8.82 19.83 12.50
N PRO A 50 8.54 21.07 12.82
CA PRO A 50 8.14 21.59 14.13
C PRO A 50 6.64 21.30 14.44
N PRO A 51 6.21 21.34 15.72
CA PRO A 51 4.84 20.98 16.14
C PRO A 51 3.73 21.78 15.45
N GLN A 52 3.97 23.05 15.11
CA GLN A 52 2.98 23.89 14.41
C GLN A 52 2.67 23.42 12.99
N ASN A 53 3.51 22.56 12.40
CA ASN A 53 3.35 22.09 11.02
C ASN A 53 2.47 20.85 10.90
N HIS A 54 1.91 20.36 11.99
CA HIS A 54 1.01 19.21 11.97
C HIS A 54 -0.03 19.31 13.09
N ALA A 55 -1.11 18.55 12.95
CA ALA A 55 -2.11 18.40 13.99
C ALA A 55 -2.55 16.93 14.09
N ARG A 56 -2.67 16.43 15.31
CA ARG A 56 -3.37 15.17 15.55
C ARG A 56 -4.86 15.36 15.27
N THR A 57 -5.42 14.55 14.39
CA THR A 57 -6.84 14.64 13.99
C THR A 57 -7.68 13.48 14.53
N GLY A 58 -7.04 12.46 15.12
CA GLY A 58 -7.73 11.32 15.68
C GLY A 58 -6.81 10.14 15.94
N THR A 59 -7.41 8.96 16.03
CA THR A 59 -6.72 7.67 16.16
C THR A 59 -7.02 6.79 14.95
N SER A 60 -6.01 6.13 14.44
CA SER A 60 -6.15 5.15 13.36
C SER A 60 -6.43 3.77 13.97
N GLU A 61 -7.69 3.38 14.08
CA GLU A 61 -8.09 2.12 14.71
C GLU A 61 -7.41 0.90 14.05
N TRP A 62 -7.32 0.89 12.72
CA TRP A 62 -6.67 -0.20 11.98
C TRP A 62 -5.16 -0.26 12.18
N ALA A 63 -4.51 0.90 12.31
CA ALA A 63 -3.06 0.98 12.51
C ALA A 63 -2.69 0.86 14.01
N GLY A 64 -3.52 1.38 14.89
CA GLY A 64 -3.37 1.33 16.34
C GLY A 64 -2.65 2.51 16.95
N GLY A 65 -2.38 3.57 16.16
CA GLY A 65 -1.73 4.79 16.58
C GLY A 65 -2.51 6.04 16.16
N ASP A 66 -1.84 7.19 16.14
CA ASP A 66 -2.46 8.47 15.82
C ASP A 66 -2.69 8.69 14.33
N THR A 67 -3.70 9.48 14.00
CA THR A 67 -3.87 10.12 12.70
C THR A 67 -3.41 11.56 12.80
N VAL A 68 -2.51 11.96 11.91
CA VAL A 68 -1.87 13.27 11.90
C VAL A 68 -2.04 13.93 10.54
N GLU A 69 -2.49 15.17 10.51
CA GLU A 69 -2.60 15.98 9.29
C GLU A 69 -1.48 17.01 9.25
N LEU A 70 -0.75 17.07 8.12
CA LEU A 70 0.29 18.08 7.92
C LEU A 70 -0.33 19.40 7.49
N LYS A 71 0.27 20.49 7.97
CA LYS A 71 -0.09 21.88 7.64
C LYS A 71 1.05 22.56 6.86
N HIS A 72 0.78 23.73 6.32
CA HIS A 72 1.78 24.51 5.58
C HIS A 72 2.42 23.72 4.44
N LEU A 73 1.54 23.15 3.57
CA LEU A 73 1.95 22.22 2.50
C LEU A 73 2.75 22.91 1.39
N GLU A 74 2.64 24.23 1.26
CA GLU A 74 3.40 25.06 0.32
C GLU A 74 4.92 24.89 0.44
N ARG A 75 5.42 24.57 1.62
CA ARG A 75 6.85 24.30 1.89
C ARG A 75 7.42 23.09 1.16
N PHE A 76 6.56 22.16 0.72
CA PHE A 76 7.01 20.97 0.00
C PHE A 76 7.21 21.23 -1.49
N HIS A 77 6.79 22.39 -2.00
CA HIS A 77 6.91 22.76 -3.41
C HIS A 77 6.38 21.69 -4.37
N LEU A 78 5.27 21.05 -3.99
CA LEU A 78 4.56 20.04 -4.81
C LEU A 78 3.31 20.66 -5.40
N PRO A 79 3.30 20.96 -6.71
CA PRO A 79 2.13 21.57 -7.37
C PRO A 79 0.87 20.74 -7.16
N GLY A 80 -0.21 21.40 -6.80
CA GLY A 80 -1.52 20.78 -6.60
C GLY A 80 -1.67 19.97 -5.31
N LEU A 81 -0.66 19.86 -4.46
CA LEU A 81 -0.79 19.19 -3.16
C LEU A 81 -1.74 19.97 -2.25
N SER A 82 -2.87 19.37 -1.90
CA SER A 82 -3.93 20.01 -1.11
C SER A 82 -4.12 19.42 0.29
N ARG A 83 -3.71 18.17 0.51
CA ARG A 83 -3.84 17.53 1.82
C ARG A 83 -2.80 16.42 2.00
N VAL A 84 -2.29 16.28 3.23
CA VAL A 84 -1.42 15.16 3.62
C VAL A 84 -1.87 14.65 4.98
N VAL A 85 -2.16 13.34 5.04
CA VAL A 85 -2.55 12.66 6.28
C VAL A 85 -1.62 11.45 6.49
N LEU A 86 -1.13 11.31 7.72
CA LEU A 86 -0.35 10.17 8.17
C LEU A 86 -1.20 9.33 9.11
N ASN A 87 -1.07 8.01 8.99
CA ASN A 87 -1.55 7.06 9.99
C ASN A 87 -0.34 6.40 10.64
N CYS A 88 -0.26 6.52 11.94
CA CYS A 88 0.81 5.95 12.75
C CYS A 88 0.38 4.59 13.27
N ASP A 89 1.33 3.67 13.43
CA ASP A 89 1.05 2.40 14.07
C ASP A 89 1.18 2.47 15.60
N ALA A 90 0.89 1.36 16.28
CA ALA A 90 0.99 1.27 17.74
C ALA A 90 2.43 1.48 18.28
N GLN A 91 3.44 1.38 17.43
CA GLN A 91 4.85 1.66 17.73
C GLN A 91 5.27 3.07 17.32
N ASP A 92 4.29 3.95 17.04
CA ASP A 92 4.51 5.33 16.61
C ASP A 92 5.21 5.46 15.23
N ALA A 93 5.31 4.39 14.44
CA ALA A 93 5.89 4.46 13.11
C ALA A 93 4.84 4.85 12.06
N VAL A 94 5.27 5.60 11.03
CA VAL A 94 4.41 5.98 9.90
C VAL A 94 4.05 4.73 9.08
N ALA A 95 2.80 4.28 9.22
CA ALA A 95 2.25 3.11 8.53
C ALA A 95 1.66 3.45 7.16
N LEU A 96 1.07 4.64 7.03
CA LEU A 96 0.45 5.11 5.79
C LEU A 96 0.62 6.62 5.68
N VAL A 97 0.98 7.10 4.49
CA VAL A 97 0.88 8.50 4.11
C VAL A 97 -0.07 8.62 2.93
N THR A 98 -1.14 9.39 3.08
CA THR A 98 -2.03 9.77 1.98
C THR A 98 -1.79 11.22 1.58
N MET A 99 -1.58 11.44 0.29
CA MET A 99 -1.36 12.75 -0.30
C MET A 99 -2.46 13.01 -1.32
N THR A 100 -3.27 14.03 -1.11
CA THR A 100 -4.31 14.45 -2.04
C THR A 100 -3.81 15.60 -2.89
N PHE A 101 -4.00 15.49 -4.19
CA PHE A 101 -3.60 16.49 -5.17
C PHE A 101 -4.77 16.93 -6.01
N GLU A 102 -4.70 18.13 -6.58
CA GLU A 102 -5.58 18.60 -7.63
C GLU A 102 -5.33 17.82 -8.93
N ARG A 103 -6.39 17.52 -9.65
CA ARG A 103 -6.36 16.68 -10.86
C ARG A 103 -5.36 17.11 -11.94
N PRO A 104 -5.14 18.40 -12.22
CA PRO A 104 -4.14 18.82 -13.23
C PRO A 104 -2.71 18.33 -12.94
N ALA A 105 -2.36 18.08 -11.69
CA ALA A 105 -1.02 17.58 -11.31
C ALA A 105 -0.82 16.07 -11.56
N MET A 106 -1.87 15.31 -11.95
CA MET A 106 -1.85 13.85 -11.95
C MET A 106 -0.78 13.25 -12.87
N GLU A 107 -0.66 13.73 -14.09
CA GLU A 107 0.28 13.18 -15.06
C GLU A 107 1.74 13.41 -14.63
N GLU A 108 2.04 14.56 -14.06
CA GLU A 108 3.37 14.85 -13.52
C GLU A 108 3.71 13.96 -12.32
N VAL A 109 2.77 13.81 -11.39
CA VAL A 109 2.95 12.94 -10.21
C VAL A 109 3.15 11.50 -10.66
N ARG A 110 2.31 10.99 -11.59
CA ARG A 110 2.42 9.64 -12.12
C ARG A 110 3.78 9.39 -12.78
N ARG A 111 4.23 10.31 -13.62
CA ARG A 111 5.54 10.24 -14.28
C ARG A 111 6.68 10.14 -13.24
N LYS A 112 6.66 10.97 -12.20
CA LYS A 112 7.66 10.91 -11.12
C LYS A 112 7.63 9.60 -10.35
N LEU A 113 6.46 8.99 -10.17
CA LEU A 113 6.35 7.68 -9.54
C LEU A 113 6.89 6.58 -10.45
N ASP A 114 6.60 6.64 -11.76
CA ASP A 114 7.12 5.69 -12.76
C ASP A 114 8.65 5.75 -12.89
N GLU A 115 9.24 6.93 -12.76
CA GLU A 115 10.70 7.11 -12.80
C GLU A 115 11.40 6.55 -11.56
N ARG A 116 10.69 6.50 -10.44
CA ARG A 116 11.30 6.17 -9.15
C ARG A 116 11.00 4.77 -8.66
N TYR A 117 9.85 4.21 -9.00
CA TYR A 117 9.37 2.94 -8.47
C TYR A 117 8.99 1.97 -9.57
N ALA A 118 9.10 0.66 -9.28
CA ALA A 118 8.68 -0.37 -10.22
C ALA A 118 7.16 -0.45 -10.28
N ALA A 119 6.58 -0.21 -11.46
CA ALA A 119 5.13 -0.33 -11.68
C ALA A 119 4.71 -1.80 -11.58
N VAL A 120 3.66 -2.06 -10.79
CA VAL A 120 3.06 -3.38 -10.59
C VAL A 120 1.80 -3.53 -11.44
N ARG A 121 0.92 -2.53 -11.39
CA ARG A 121 -0.37 -2.55 -12.08
C ARG A 121 -0.83 -1.14 -12.42
N LYS A 122 -1.49 -0.99 -13.58
CA LYS A 122 -2.14 0.25 -14.00
C LYS A 122 -3.47 -0.08 -14.68
N THR A 123 -4.46 0.78 -14.48
CA THR A 123 -5.68 0.77 -15.26
C THR A 123 -5.39 1.36 -16.64
N GLU A 124 -5.81 0.66 -17.69
CA GLU A 124 -5.68 1.15 -19.06
C GLU A 124 -6.95 1.85 -19.52
N GLY A 125 -6.80 2.84 -20.39
CA GLY A 125 -7.89 3.54 -21.04
C GLY A 125 -8.64 4.55 -20.17
N ALA A 126 -9.83 4.92 -20.62
CA ALA A 126 -10.71 5.88 -19.97
C ALA A 126 -11.63 5.22 -18.92
N ALA A 127 -11.04 4.45 -18.00
CA ALA A 127 -11.79 3.83 -16.92
C ALA A 127 -12.52 4.90 -16.07
N GLU A 128 -13.71 4.57 -15.56
CA GLU A 128 -14.47 5.49 -14.68
C GLU A 128 -13.65 5.85 -13.44
N ASN A 129 -12.93 4.86 -12.89
CA ASN A 129 -12.00 5.05 -11.79
C ASN A 129 -10.63 4.53 -12.21
N GLY A 130 -9.61 5.34 -12.04
CA GLY A 130 -8.24 4.95 -12.34
C GLY A 130 -7.48 4.50 -11.12
N TYR A 131 -6.60 3.54 -11.36
CA TYR A 131 -5.74 2.93 -10.36
C TYR A 131 -4.36 2.65 -10.95
N ALA A 132 -3.33 2.97 -10.20
CA ALA A 132 -1.97 2.54 -10.49
C ALA A 132 -1.28 2.12 -9.20
N GLU A 133 -0.40 1.12 -9.26
CA GLU A 133 0.33 0.57 -8.12
C GLU A 133 1.80 0.39 -8.46
N TRP A 134 2.65 0.73 -7.51
CA TRP A 134 4.10 0.55 -7.58
C TRP A 134 4.60 -0.18 -6.33
N SER A 135 5.69 -0.92 -6.50
CA SER A 135 6.42 -1.52 -5.38
C SER A 135 7.57 -0.63 -4.92
N ALA A 136 7.85 -0.66 -3.62
CA ALA A 136 9.00 -0.05 -2.99
C ALA A 136 9.68 -1.04 -2.03
N ALA A 137 10.97 -0.83 -1.72
CA ALA A 137 11.73 -1.71 -0.83
C ALA A 137 11.11 -1.85 0.57
N ASN A 138 10.40 -0.83 1.05
CA ASN A 138 9.76 -0.80 2.37
C ASN A 138 8.23 -0.73 2.32
N GLY A 139 7.59 -0.99 1.17
CA GLY A 139 6.14 -0.95 1.04
C GLY A 139 5.62 -0.92 -0.39
N SER A 140 4.46 -0.30 -0.56
CA SER A 140 3.82 -0.11 -1.87
C SER A 140 3.20 1.28 -1.98
N LEU A 141 2.95 1.72 -3.21
CA LEU A 141 2.30 2.99 -3.52
C LEU A 141 1.09 2.74 -4.39
N GLU A 142 0.05 3.54 -4.20
CA GLU A 142 -1.16 3.53 -5.02
C GLU A 142 -1.53 4.94 -5.41
N LEU A 143 -1.93 5.12 -6.66
CA LEU A 143 -2.58 6.34 -7.16
C LEU A 143 -4.01 5.98 -7.51
N LEU A 144 -4.97 6.71 -6.93
CA LEU A 144 -6.39 6.46 -7.07
C LEU A 144 -7.13 7.75 -7.47
N TYR A 145 -8.05 7.64 -8.42
CA TYR A 145 -8.92 8.73 -8.81
C TYR A 145 -10.26 8.25 -9.35
N GLY A 146 -11.31 9.02 -9.13
CA GLY A 146 -12.59 8.85 -9.81
C GLY A 146 -12.61 9.65 -11.13
N ARG A 147 -13.46 9.24 -12.08
CA ARG A 147 -13.62 9.85 -13.41
C ARG A 147 -13.81 11.37 -13.33
N ASP A 148 -14.77 11.79 -12.52
CA ASP A 148 -15.18 13.19 -12.41
C ASP A 148 -14.58 13.90 -11.18
N SER A 149 -13.62 13.25 -10.51
CA SER A 149 -12.98 13.82 -9.33
C SER A 149 -12.06 14.98 -9.72
N LYS A 150 -12.19 16.09 -9.01
CA LYS A 150 -11.26 17.24 -9.08
C LYS A 150 -9.92 16.94 -8.43
N HIS A 151 -9.83 15.83 -7.70
CA HIS A 151 -8.65 15.41 -6.95
C HIS A 151 -8.29 13.96 -7.26
N PHE A 152 -7.07 13.61 -6.94
CA PHE A 152 -6.60 12.23 -6.87
C PHE A 152 -5.79 12.04 -5.58
N THR A 153 -5.62 10.79 -5.17
CA THR A 153 -4.87 10.44 -3.96
C THR A 153 -3.71 9.52 -4.30
N VAL A 154 -2.55 9.82 -3.74
CA VAL A 154 -1.42 8.88 -3.67
C VAL A 154 -1.31 8.36 -2.26
N ALA A 155 -1.39 7.05 -2.08
CA ALA A 155 -1.25 6.36 -0.80
C ALA A 155 0.08 5.62 -0.77
N TYR A 156 0.91 5.90 0.22
CA TYR A 156 2.18 5.24 0.49
C TYR A 156 2.01 4.33 1.69
N TRP A 157 1.99 3.03 1.46
CA TRP A 157 1.79 1.99 2.46
C TRP A 157 3.12 1.43 2.96
N ALA A 158 3.38 1.44 4.26
CA ALA A 158 4.47 0.67 4.83
C ALA A 158 4.25 -0.83 4.60
N ARG A 159 5.32 -1.63 4.61
CA ARG A 159 5.25 -3.08 4.42
C ARG A 159 4.23 -3.72 5.38
N GLY A 160 3.29 -4.47 4.84
CA GLY A 160 2.21 -5.13 5.59
C GLY A 160 1.04 -4.23 6.02
N ALA A 161 1.19 -2.90 5.99
CA ALA A 161 0.13 -1.97 6.44
C ALA A 161 -1.14 -2.06 5.58
N LYS A 162 -0.99 -2.19 4.26
CA LYS A 162 -2.10 -2.36 3.32
C LYS A 162 -2.93 -3.60 3.64
N ALA A 163 -2.28 -4.75 3.85
CA ALA A 163 -2.96 -6.00 4.21
C ALA A 163 -3.70 -5.87 5.56
N LYS A 164 -3.06 -5.24 6.55
CA LYS A 164 -3.67 -4.96 7.87
C LYS A 164 -4.93 -4.08 7.73
N TYR A 165 -4.86 -3.03 6.92
CA TYR A 165 -6.01 -2.14 6.65
C TYR A 165 -7.20 -2.90 6.05
N PHE A 166 -6.97 -3.71 5.01
CA PHE A 166 -8.04 -4.46 4.34
C PHE A 166 -8.60 -5.58 5.24
N SER A 167 -7.78 -6.23 6.05
CA SER A 167 -8.25 -7.21 7.04
C SER A 167 -9.13 -6.55 8.10
N TYR A 168 -8.78 -5.38 8.57
CA TYR A 168 -9.59 -4.61 9.52
C TYR A 168 -10.92 -4.17 8.90
N SER A 169 -10.90 -3.64 7.67
CA SER A 169 -12.09 -3.17 6.95
C SER A 169 -13.03 -4.30 6.52
N GLY A 170 -12.51 -5.51 6.28
CA GLY A 170 -13.29 -6.70 5.88
C GLY A 170 -13.95 -7.45 7.05
N GLY A 171 -13.49 -7.25 8.27
CA GLY A 171 -13.88 -8.02 9.45
C GLY A 171 -14.90 -7.38 10.38
N GLY A 172 -15.31 -6.14 10.21
CA GLY A 172 -16.24 -5.55 11.16
C GLY A 172 -16.78 -4.18 10.79
N LYS A 173 -18.09 -4.10 10.86
CA LYS A 173 -18.94 -2.90 10.74
C LYS A 173 -18.66 -2.04 9.50
N LYS A 174 -19.48 -2.29 8.46
CA LYS A 174 -19.71 -1.34 7.37
C LYS A 174 -19.72 0.08 7.96
N PRO A 175 -18.93 1.03 7.46
CA PRO A 175 -19.03 2.41 7.91
C PRO A 175 -20.49 2.84 7.86
N ALA A 176 -21.00 3.48 8.90
CA ALA A 176 -22.34 4.03 8.88
C ALA A 176 -22.45 4.93 7.63
N ALA A 177 -23.46 4.68 6.81
CA ALA A 177 -23.75 5.54 5.67
C ALA A 177 -23.86 6.98 6.18
N PRO A 178 -23.33 7.97 5.46
CA PRO A 178 -23.49 9.36 5.85
C PRO A 178 -24.99 9.63 6.05
N PRO A 179 -25.39 10.45 7.05
CA PRO A 179 -26.78 10.75 7.30
C PRO A 179 -27.41 11.29 6.04
N GLN A 180 -28.48 10.64 5.58
CA GLN A 180 -29.27 11.13 4.46
C GLN A 180 -29.86 12.49 4.86
N PRO A 181 -29.82 13.51 3.98
CA PRO A 181 -30.53 14.76 4.25
C PRO A 181 -32.00 14.45 4.45
N ALA A 182 -32.60 15.07 5.48
CA ALA A 182 -34.03 14.94 5.76
C ALA A 182 -34.84 15.36 4.52
N PRO A 183 -35.95 14.65 4.19
CA PRO A 183 -36.83 15.11 3.11
C PRO A 183 -37.43 16.46 3.49
N LEU A 184 -37.45 17.37 2.53
CA LEU A 184 -38.09 18.68 2.62
C LEU A 184 -39.62 18.54 2.70
#